data_96be67b34f7009b6faf30e89c92fba74
#
_entry.id   96be67b34f7009b6faf30e89c92fba74
#
_cell.length_a   1.000
_cell.length_b   1.000
_cell.length_c   1.000
_cell.angle_alpha   90.00
_cell.angle_beta   90.00
_cell.angle_gamma   90.00
#
_symmetry.space_group_name_H-M   'P 1'
#
loop_
_entity.id
_entity.type
_entity.pdbx_description
1 polymer ?
#
loop_
_entity_poly.entity_id
_entity_poly.type
_entity_poly.pdbx_seq_one_letter_code
_entity_poly.pdbx_strand_id
1 'polypeptide(L)'
;MNIIITSAGRRVSLVRAFQKEIKKLVPHGKVFAADADPEASAACHVADGYIEVPLLNQPNYIEKLINFCKANDIKLVIPTIDTELILLAKNEQLFKTNNIHVVISSEEFILKCRDKRIIHDFFESKGVARAKEYTKDNYSLPLYIKPLDGSRSVDNYIIKSKSELREYHFKNDKLMFLEYLDHNEYEEFTCDLYYDKNNILKCVVPRKRIEVRDGEVNKGLTLYNDLVPYIKEHLSYIEGARGCLTSQFFKHKNNNNIYGIEINPRFGGGFPLSYLAGANFPKWIIQEYLFDLEIEENFEIWENNLLMIRYDDEILVHGYQS
;
A
#
# COMPACT_ATOMS: atom_id res chain seq x y z
N MET A 1 3.90 23.75 10.27
CA MET A 1 3.16 22.48 10.05
C MET A 1 4.12 21.48 9.43
N ASN A 2 4.28 20.31 10.04
CA ASN A 2 5.22 19.27 9.61
C ASN A 2 4.49 17.93 9.40
N ILE A 3 5.16 16.99 8.75
CA ILE A 3 4.65 15.65 8.41
C ILE A 3 5.57 14.63 9.05
N ILE A 4 5.05 13.46 9.46
CA ILE A 4 5.84 12.29 9.83
C ILE A 4 5.42 11.08 9.01
N ILE A 5 6.41 10.34 8.52
CA ILE A 5 6.23 9.04 7.86
C ILE A 5 6.64 7.97 8.86
N THR A 6 5.71 7.08 9.20
CA THR A 6 5.96 6.04 10.21
C THR A 6 6.34 4.70 9.56
N SER A 7 7.07 3.87 10.31
CA SER A 7 7.64 2.61 9.83
C SER A 7 8.42 2.82 8.52
N ALA A 8 9.25 3.87 8.52
CA ALA A 8 9.78 4.47 7.29
C ALA A 8 10.77 3.56 6.55
N GLY A 9 11.61 2.80 7.25
CA GLY A 9 12.50 1.77 6.71
C GLY A 9 13.27 2.23 5.46
N ARG A 10 12.97 1.61 4.31
CA ARG A 10 13.59 1.90 3.00
C ARG A 10 12.77 2.90 2.15
N ARG A 11 11.81 3.64 2.72
CA ARG A 11 10.88 4.53 1.99
C ARG A 11 11.51 5.88 1.59
N VAL A 12 12.80 5.93 1.26
CA VAL A 12 13.56 7.13 0.88
C VAL A 12 12.84 7.97 -0.18
N SER A 13 12.40 7.34 -1.27
CA SER A 13 11.70 8.06 -2.35
C SER A 13 10.37 8.67 -1.91
N LEU A 14 9.66 8.04 -0.97
CA LEU A 14 8.42 8.57 -0.41
C LEU A 14 8.71 9.80 0.48
N VAL A 15 9.72 9.71 1.35
CA VAL A 15 10.18 10.84 2.18
C VAL A 15 10.53 12.04 1.28
N ARG A 16 11.36 11.82 0.25
CA ARG A 16 11.78 12.87 -0.70
C ARG A 16 10.59 13.47 -1.46
N ALA A 17 9.58 12.65 -1.82
CA ALA A 17 8.36 13.14 -2.47
C ALA A 17 7.57 14.08 -1.54
N PHE A 18 7.35 13.69 -0.29
CA PHE A 18 6.68 14.56 0.69
C PHE A 18 7.51 15.80 1.01
N GLN A 19 8.85 15.71 1.14
CA GLN A 19 9.72 16.87 1.34
C GLN A 19 9.62 17.87 0.18
N LYS A 20 9.60 17.36 -1.07
CA LYS A 20 9.46 18.21 -2.26
C LYS A 20 8.11 18.92 -2.28
N GLU A 21 7.02 18.23 -1.95
CA GLU A 21 5.69 18.82 -2.04
C GLU A 21 5.34 19.70 -0.84
N ILE A 22 5.76 19.35 0.38
CA ILE A 22 5.50 20.22 1.55
C ILE A 22 6.21 21.56 1.41
N LYS A 23 7.46 21.60 0.91
CA LYS A 23 8.21 22.85 0.72
C LYS A 23 7.57 23.82 -0.27
N LYS A 24 6.80 23.34 -1.24
CA LYS A 24 6.05 24.17 -2.18
C LYS A 24 4.83 24.83 -1.54
N LEU A 25 4.18 24.14 -0.61
CA LEU A 25 2.92 24.58 0.03
C LEU A 25 3.17 25.26 1.38
N VAL A 26 4.19 24.80 2.10
CA VAL A 26 4.63 25.31 3.40
C VAL A 26 6.15 25.49 3.35
N PRO A 27 6.70 26.67 3.05
CA PRO A 27 8.14 26.86 2.76
C PRO A 27 9.11 26.36 3.84
N HIS A 28 8.67 26.37 5.12
CA HIS A 28 9.45 25.87 6.27
C HIS A 28 8.97 24.48 6.76
N GLY A 29 8.08 23.83 5.99
CA GLY A 29 7.58 22.50 6.30
C GLY A 29 8.67 21.46 6.26
N LYS A 30 8.66 20.54 7.24
CA LYS A 30 9.61 19.45 7.41
C LYS A 30 8.90 18.10 7.31
N VAL A 31 9.64 17.10 6.86
CA VAL A 31 9.21 15.69 6.88
C VAL A 31 10.10 14.91 7.81
N PHE A 32 9.51 14.40 8.87
CA PHE A 32 10.16 13.52 9.83
C PHE A 32 9.91 12.05 9.47
N ALA A 33 10.74 11.16 10.02
CA ALA A 33 10.56 9.72 9.91
C ALA A 33 10.52 9.07 11.30
N ALA A 34 9.74 8.00 11.44
CA ALA A 34 9.75 7.17 12.65
C ALA A 34 10.04 5.72 12.28
N ASP A 35 10.90 5.09 13.03
CA ASP A 35 11.25 3.68 12.89
C ASP A 35 11.58 3.07 14.26
N ALA A 36 11.52 1.74 14.40
CA ALA A 36 11.94 1.06 15.61
C ALA A 36 13.48 0.98 15.70
N ASP A 37 14.15 1.05 14.54
CA ASP A 37 15.61 1.13 14.41
C ASP A 37 15.95 2.25 13.41
N PRO A 38 15.92 3.52 13.82
CA PRO A 38 16.15 4.64 12.93
C PRO A 38 17.59 4.71 12.41
N GLU A 39 18.57 4.16 13.11
CA GLU A 39 19.95 4.15 12.67
C GLU A 39 20.16 3.21 11.47
N ALA A 40 19.42 2.08 11.40
CA ALA A 40 19.41 1.16 10.28
C ALA A 40 18.34 1.50 9.22
N SER A 41 17.58 2.57 9.39
CA SER A 41 16.52 3.02 8.48
C SER A 41 17.01 4.10 7.51
N ALA A 42 17.24 3.76 6.25
CA ALA A 42 17.69 4.72 5.22
C ALA A 42 16.74 5.93 5.10
N ALA A 43 15.42 5.74 5.28
CA ALA A 43 14.46 6.82 5.23
C ALA A 43 14.62 7.83 6.38
N CYS A 44 15.05 7.39 7.57
CA CYS A 44 15.33 8.25 8.71
C CYS A 44 16.51 9.19 8.43
N HIS A 45 17.53 8.73 7.73
CA HIS A 45 18.71 9.54 7.40
C HIS A 45 18.46 10.60 6.30
N VAL A 46 17.43 10.42 5.45
CA VAL A 46 17.08 11.43 4.44
C VAL A 46 15.96 12.37 4.88
N ALA A 47 15.27 12.05 5.98
CA ALA A 47 14.25 12.90 6.56
C ALA A 47 14.87 14.19 7.18
N ASP A 48 14.04 15.22 7.43
CA ASP A 48 14.48 16.46 8.10
C ASP A 48 14.69 16.25 9.62
N GLY A 49 14.44 15.07 10.12
CA GLY A 49 14.63 14.57 11.48
C GLY A 49 13.91 13.25 11.68
N TYR A 50 14.22 12.55 12.74
CA TYR A 50 13.61 11.25 13.01
C TYR A 50 13.38 11.00 14.50
N ILE A 51 12.60 9.97 14.78
CA ILE A 51 12.38 9.44 16.13
C ILE A 51 12.47 7.92 16.11
N GLU A 52 13.12 7.36 17.13
CA GLU A 52 12.96 5.96 17.51
C GLU A 52 11.62 5.77 18.20
N VAL A 53 10.79 4.86 17.68
CA VAL A 53 9.53 4.45 18.29
C VAL A 53 9.62 3.01 18.78
N PRO A 54 8.87 2.61 19.83
CA PRO A 54 8.81 1.22 20.25
C PRO A 54 8.26 0.32 19.15
N LEU A 55 8.44 -0.99 19.28
CA LEU A 55 7.75 -1.96 18.41
C LEU A 55 6.23 -1.81 18.56
N LEU A 56 5.49 -2.09 17.49
CA LEU A 56 4.03 -1.88 17.41
C LEU A 56 3.21 -2.61 18.47
N ASN A 57 3.72 -3.69 19.01
CA ASN A 57 3.09 -4.47 20.09
C ASN A 57 3.34 -3.90 21.49
N GLN A 58 4.13 -2.84 21.64
CA GLN A 58 4.41 -2.21 22.92
C GLN A 58 3.37 -1.11 23.23
N PRO A 59 2.93 -1.00 24.50
CA PRO A 59 1.79 -0.16 24.86
C PRO A 59 2.03 1.35 24.69
N ASN A 60 3.28 1.81 24.73
CA ASN A 60 3.64 3.23 24.68
C ASN A 60 3.90 3.78 23.26
N TYR A 61 3.68 2.97 22.21
CA TYR A 61 3.91 3.38 20.81
C TYR A 61 3.12 4.66 20.45
N ILE A 62 1.81 4.64 20.65
CA ILE A 62 0.91 5.76 20.29
C ILE A 62 1.24 7.01 21.11
N GLU A 63 1.46 6.86 22.40
CA GLU A 63 1.79 7.97 23.30
C GLU A 63 3.10 8.65 22.87
N LYS A 64 4.16 7.87 22.63
CA LYS A 64 5.46 8.39 22.20
C LYS A 64 5.35 9.12 20.87
N LEU A 65 4.60 8.55 19.90
CA LEU A 65 4.38 9.17 18.60
C LEU A 65 3.61 10.50 18.71
N ILE A 66 2.53 10.56 19.48
CA ILE A 66 1.75 11.80 19.71
C ILE A 66 2.61 12.87 20.38
N ASN A 67 3.36 12.52 21.43
CA ASN A 67 4.21 13.46 22.14
C ASN A 67 5.29 14.05 21.22
N PHE A 68 5.89 13.23 20.36
CA PHE A 68 6.84 13.71 19.36
C PHE A 68 6.18 14.63 18.34
N CYS A 69 4.99 14.25 17.86
CA CYS A 69 4.23 15.09 16.92
C CYS A 69 3.93 16.48 17.52
N LYS A 70 3.52 16.54 18.77
CA LYS A 70 3.27 17.82 19.49
C LYS A 70 4.51 18.66 19.62
N ALA A 71 5.63 18.05 20.04
CA ALA A 71 6.90 18.76 20.25
C ALA A 71 7.49 19.33 18.96
N ASN A 72 7.16 18.76 17.80
CA ASN A 72 7.71 19.13 16.49
C ASN A 72 6.69 19.75 15.52
N ASP A 73 5.54 20.24 16.01
CA ASP A 73 4.44 20.79 15.20
C ASP A 73 4.05 19.91 14.01
N ILE A 74 4.08 18.58 14.21
CA ILE A 74 3.64 17.62 13.20
C ILE A 74 2.12 17.58 13.19
N LYS A 75 1.53 17.80 12.00
CA LYS A 75 0.08 17.81 11.79
C LYS A 75 -0.42 16.62 10.98
N LEU A 76 0.48 15.86 10.39
CA LEU A 76 0.11 14.78 9.47
C LEU A 76 0.99 13.57 9.68
N VAL A 77 0.37 12.40 9.87
CA VAL A 77 1.00 11.09 10.01
C VAL A 77 0.69 10.24 8.80
N ILE A 78 1.72 9.66 8.18
CA ILE A 78 1.63 8.81 6.98
C ILE A 78 2.17 7.41 7.31
N PRO A 79 1.31 6.39 7.51
CA PRO A 79 1.77 5.03 7.74
C PRO A 79 2.21 4.34 6.44
N THR A 80 3.16 3.40 6.56
CA THR A 80 3.72 2.71 5.39
C THR A 80 3.66 1.19 5.44
N ILE A 81 3.27 0.57 6.55
CA ILE A 81 3.19 -0.89 6.68
C ILE A 81 1.81 -1.35 7.18
N ASP A 82 1.38 -2.51 6.70
CA ASP A 82 0.03 -3.03 6.96
C ASP A 82 -0.22 -3.37 8.43
N THR A 83 0.80 -3.79 9.17
CA THR A 83 0.70 -4.16 10.60
C THR A 83 0.45 -2.97 11.52
N GLU A 84 0.78 -1.75 11.10
CA GLU A 84 0.60 -0.52 11.85
C GLU A 84 -0.82 0.06 11.71
N LEU A 85 -1.48 -0.21 10.57
CA LEU A 85 -2.71 0.47 10.19
C LEU A 85 -3.84 0.31 11.21
N ILE A 86 -4.06 -0.91 11.72
CA ILE A 86 -5.12 -1.17 12.71
C ILE A 86 -4.87 -0.38 14.01
N LEU A 87 -3.61 -0.34 14.44
CA LEU A 87 -3.24 0.40 15.66
C LEU A 87 -3.51 1.89 15.53
N LEU A 88 -3.15 2.48 14.38
CA LEU A 88 -3.39 3.89 14.10
C LEU A 88 -4.89 4.19 13.91
N ALA A 89 -5.63 3.34 13.19
CA ALA A 89 -7.06 3.53 12.98
C ALA A 89 -7.85 3.50 14.30
N LYS A 90 -7.55 2.59 15.20
CA LYS A 90 -8.14 2.54 16.56
C LYS A 90 -7.87 3.80 17.39
N ASN A 91 -6.77 4.48 17.12
CA ASN A 91 -6.37 5.68 17.84
C ASN A 91 -6.56 6.98 17.02
N GLU A 92 -7.23 6.93 15.85
CA GLU A 92 -7.43 8.09 14.97
C GLU A 92 -8.05 9.28 15.75
N GLN A 93 -9.05 9.01 16.59
CA GLN A 93 -9.70 10.04 17.39
C GLN A 93 -8.74 10.68 18.41
N LEU A 94 -7.84 9.90 19.00
CA LEU A 94 -6.84 10.43 19.93
C LEU A 94 -5.83 11.35 19.23
N PHE A 95 -5.41 11.02 18.00
CA PHE A 95 -4.60 11.92 17.18
C PHE A 95 -5.38 13.21 16.85
N LYS A 96 -6.63 13.08 16.41
CA LYS A 96 -7.48 14.21 16.04
C LYS A 96 -7.71 15.20 17.20
N THR A 97 -7.91 14.72 18.42
CA THR A 97 -8.04 15.57 19.61
C THR A 97 -6.76 16.34 19.95
N ASN A 98 -5.60 15.88 19.45
CA ASN A 98 -4.31 16.55 19.54
C ASN A 98 -3.98 17.41 18.30
N ASN A 99 -4.95 17.68 17.41
CA ASN A 99 -4.78 18.41 16.14
C ASN A 99 -3.74 17.77 15.21
N ILE A 100 -3.74 16.43 15.15
CA ILE A 100 -2.88 15.62 14.28
C ILE A 100 -3.82 14.78 13.40
N HIS A 101 -3.66 14.86 12.09
CA HIS A 101 -4.35 14.01 11.14
C HIS A 101 -3.53 12.74 10.87
N VAL A 102 -4.18 11.60 10.81
CA VAL A 102 -3.59 10.35 10.32
C VAL A 102 -4.20 10.06 8.95
N VAL A 103 -3.39 9.87 7.92
CA VAL A 103 -3.87 9.46 6.60
C VAL A 103 -4.11 7.96 6.63
N ILE A 104 -5.30 7.60 7.05
CA ILE A 104 -5.67 6.21 7.35
C ILE A 104 -7.11 5.92 6.91
N SER A 105 -7.33 4.74 6.37
CA SER A 105 -8.66 4.19 6.12
C SER A 105 -9.35 3.81 7.43
N SER A 106 -10.66 3.58 7.40
CA SER A 106 -11.40 3.13 8.59
C SER A 106 -10.89 1.78 9.10
N GLU A 107 -11.01 1.55 10.40
CA GLU A 107 -10.64 0.27 11.02
C GLU A 107 -11.35 -0.91 10.32
N GLU A 108 -12.64 -0.77 10.04
CA GLU A 108 -13.43 -1.81 9.38
C GLU A 108 -12.87 -2.16 7.99
N PHE A 109 -12.56 -1.15 7.17
CA PHE A 109 -11.99 -1.39 5.85
C PHE A 109 -10.59 -2.00 5.92
N ILE A 110 -9.75 -1.56 6.85
CA ILE A 110 -8.43 -2.15 7.08
C ILE A 110 -8.55 -3.63 7.44
N LEU A 111 -9.47 -3.99 8.33
CA LEU A 111 -9.72 -5.38 8.72
C LEU A 111 -10.18 -6.23 7.53
N LYS A 112 -11.06 -5.71 6.65
CA LYS A 112 -11.43 -6.37 5.40
C LYS A 112 -10.22 -6.63 4.50
N CYS A 113 -9.31 -5.68 4.38
CA CYS A 113 -8.10 -5.81 3.55
C CYS A 113 -7.08 -6.82 4.12
N ARG A 114 -7.11 -7.09 5.44
CA ARG A 114 -6.18 -8.01 6.11
C ARG A 114 -6.49 -9.49 5.86
N ASP A 115 -7.73 -9.83 5.60
CA ASP A 115 -8.17 -11.19 5.30
C ASP A 115 -8.51 -11.33 3.81
N LYS A 116 -7.77 -12.21 3.11
CA LYS A 116 -7.92 -12.38 1.67
C LYS A 116 -9.25 -13.01 1.25
N ARG A 117 -9.95 -13.75 2.14
CA ARG A 117 -11.31 -14.21 1.86
C ARG A 117 -12.29 -13.07 1.89
N ILE A 118 -12.20 -12.24 2.93
CA ILE A 118 -13.09 -11.09 3.11
C ILE A 118 -12.90 -10.09 1.97
N ILE A 119 -11.65 -9.81 1.55
CA ILE A 119 -11.41 -8.89 0.43
C ILE A 119 -11.85 -9.48 -0.91
N HIS A 120 -11.80 -10.81 -1.10
CA HIS A 120 -12.35 -11.47 -2.28
C HIS A 120 -13.87 -11.36 -2.33
N ASP A 121 -14.57 -11.56 -1.20
CA ASP A 121 -16.03 -11.38 -1.11
C ASP A 121 -16.42 -9.90 -1.31
N PHE A 122 -15.60 -8.97 -0.82
CA PHE A 122 -15.77 -7.55 -1.09
C PHE A 122 -15.65 -7.24 -2.59
N PHE A 123 -14.64 -7.76 -3.29
CA PHE A 123 -14.52 -7.59 -4.74
C PHE A 123 -15.75 -8.12 -5.47
N GLU A 124 -16.21 -9.33 -5.14
CA GLU A 124 -17.40 -9.92 -5.73
C GLU A 124 -18.65 -9.06 -5.49
N SER A 125 -18.83 -8.51 -4.27
CA SER A 125 -19.92 -7.59 -3.94
C SER A 125 -19.92 -6.28 -4.75
N LYS A 126 -18.75 -5.90 -5.26
CA LYS A 126 -18.54 -4.74 -6.14
C LYS A 126 -18.59 -5.10 -7.63
N GLY A 127 -18.86 -6.35 -7.98
CA GLY A 127 -18.83 -6.82 -9.37
C GLY A 127 -17.42 -7.03 -9.94
N VAL A 128 -16.40 -7.02 -9.10
CA VAL A 128 -15.02 -7.34 -9.50
C VAL A 128 -14.81 -8.85 -9.40
N ALA A 129 -14.41 -9.49 -10.49
CA ALA A 129 -14.13 -10.92 -10.48
C ALA A 129 -12.91 -11.24 -9.59
N ARG A 130 -12.91 -12.43 -9.02
CA ARG A 130 -11.82 -12.99 -8.19
C ARG A 130 -11.47 -14.39 -8.63
N ALA A 131 -10.27 -14.86 -8.32
CA ALA A 131 -9.92 -16.26 -8.53
C ALA A 131 -10.88 -17.15 -7.72
N LYS A 132 -11.36 -18.24 -8.35
CA LYS A 132 -12.25 -19.19 -7.69
C LYS A 132 -11.55 -19.83 -6.50
N GLU A 133 -12.17 -19.79 -5.33
CA GLU A 133 -11.73 -20.55 -4.17
C GLU A 133 -12.36 -21.95 -4.21
N TYR A 134 -11.53 -22.96 -3.98
CA TYR A 134 -11.93 -24.35 -3.86
C TYR A 134 -11.93 -24.79 -2.40
N THR A 135 -12.75 -25.80 -2.10
CA THR A 135 -12.62 -26.52 -0.83
C THR A 135 -11.47 -27.53 -0.90
N LYS A 136 -10.93 -27.88 0.26
CA LYS A 136 -9.82 -28.87 0.34
C LYS A 136 -10.23 -30.27 -0.12
N ASP A 137 -11.54 -30.56 -0.15
CA ASP A 137 -12.10 -31.85 -0.60
C ASP A 137 -12.49 -31.84 -2.08
N ASN A 138 -12.71 -30.67 -2.68
CA ASN A 138 -13.17 -30.53 -4.06
C ASN A 138 -12.44 -29.38 -4.76
N TYR A 139 -11.36 -29.70 -5.45
CA TYR A 139 -10.49 -28.75 -6.16
C TYR A 139 -10.11 -29.27 -7.55
N SER A 140 -9.69 -28.33 -8.39
CA SER A 140 -9.14 -28.63 -9.72
C SER A 140 -7.68 -28.17 -9.79
N LEU A 141 -6.86 -28.90 -10.55
CA LEU A 141 -5.49 -28.53 -10.84
C LEU A 141 -5.42 -27.79 -12.19
N PRO A 142 -4.49 -26.84 -12.37
CA PRO A 142 -3.51 -26.38 -11.38
C PRO A 142 -4.14 -25.49 -10.29
N LEU A 143 -3.52 -25.48 -9.08
CA LEU A 143 -3.92 -24.66 -7.93
C LEU A 143 -2.87 -23.60 -7.62
N TYR A 144 -3.34 -22.47 -7.11
CA TYR A 144 -2.54 -21.53 -6.35
C TYR A 144 -2.93 -21.58 -4.88
N ILE A 145 -2.01 -21.98 -4.01
CA ILE A 145 -2.24 -22.04 -2.57
C ILE A 145 -1.52 -20.88 -1.90
N LYS A 146 -2.22 -20.10 -1.07
CA LYS A 146 -1.65 -19.00 -0.30
C LYS A 146 -2.32 -18.86 1.07
N PRO A 147 -1.63 -18.31 2.10
CA PRO A 147 -2.28 -17.98 3.36
C PRO A 147 -3.24 -16.79 3.22
N LEU A 148 -4.34 -16.82 3.97
CA LEU A 148 -5.36 -15.77 3.98
C LEU A 148 -4.82 -14.44 4.54
N ASP A 149 -3.86 -14.49 5.48
CA ASP A 149 -3.28 -13.33 6.19
C ASP A 149 -1.78 -13.12 5.85
N GLY A 150 -1.24 -13.83 4.86
CA GLY A 150 0.16 -13.78 4.45
C GLY A 150 0.55 -12.49 3.70
N SER A 151 1.83 -12.17 3.72
CA SER A 151 2.45 -11.08 2.97
C SER A 151 3.76 -11.51 2.32
N ARG A 152 4.28 -10.73 1.36
CA ARG A 152 5.56 -10.97 0.66
C ARG A 152 5.67 -12.35 -0.01
N SER A 153 4.55 -12.92 -0.43
CA SER A 153 4.48 -14.25 -1.08
C SER A 153 5.08 -15.41 -0.26
N VAL A 154 5.18 -15.26 1.07
CA VAL A 154 5.60 -16.34 1.94
C VAL A 154 4.50 -17.40 2.01
N ASP A 155 4.88 -18.68 1.96
CA ASP A 155 3.98 -19.83 2.02
C ASP A 155 2.99 -19.91 0.83
N ASN A 156 3.41 -19.44 -0.35
CA ASN A 156 2.66 -19.52 -1.58
C ASN A 156 3.16 -20.69 -2.45
N TYR A 157 2.24 -21.47 -3.02
CA TYR A 157 2.55 -22.65 -3.83
C TYR A 157 1.74 -22.65 -5.12
N ILE A 158 2.41 -23.02 -6.23
CA ILE A 158 1.75 -23.40 -7.49
C ILE A 158 1.79 -24.92 -7.54
N ILE A 159 0.62 -25.55 -7.54
CA ILE A 159 0.45 -27.00 -7.53
C ILE A 159 -0.09 -27.44 -8.89
N LYS A 160 0.73 -28.12 -9.67
CA LYS A 160 0.37 -28.59 -11.01
C LYS A 160 -0.05 -30.06 -11.03
N SER A 161 0.39 -30.83 -10.05
CA SER A 161 0.08 -32.27 -9.92
C SER A 161 -0.27 -32.64 -8.49
N LYS A 162 -1.04 -33.74 -8.32
CA LYS A 162 -1.41 -34.26 -6.99
C LYS A 162 -0.21 -34.66 -6.14
N SER A 163 0.91 -35.03 -6.75
CA SER A 163 2.15 -35.40 -6.04
C SER A 163 2.84 -34.24 -5.33
N GLU A 164 2.53 -33.00 -5.69
CA GLU A 164 3.07 -31.81 -5.06
C GLU A 164 2.28 -31.38 -3.81
N LEU A 165 1.07 -31.92 -3.64
CA LEU A 165 0.25 -31.68 -2.47
C LEU A 165 0.82 -32.42 -1.26
N ARG A 166 0.91 -31.72 -0.13
CA ARG A 166 1.42 -32.23 1.14
C ARG A 166 0.32 -32.20 2.18
N GLU A 167 0.42 -33.05 3.20
CA GLU A 167 -0.49 -33.06 4.34
C GLU A 167 -0.62 -31.67 5.00
N TYR A 168 0.46 -30.91 5.05
CA TYR A 168 0.49 -29.53 5.53
C TYR A 168 -0.54 -28.63 4.82
N HIS A 169 -0.68 -28.75 3.48
CA HIS A 169 -1.64 -27.92 2.73
C HIS A 169 -3.09 -28.18 3.16
N PHE A 170 -3.40 -29.40 3.55
CA PHE A 170 -4.74 -29.77 4.00
C PHE A 170 -4.99 -29.44 5.48
N LYS A 171 -3.97 -29.58 6.34
CA LYS A 171 -4.10 -29.35 7.79
C LYS A 171 -4.05 -27.87 8.20
N ASN A 172 -3.44 -27.00 7.39
CA ASN A 172 -3.33 -25.60 7.72
C ASN A 172 -4.59 -24.84 7.24
N ASP A 173 -5.50 -24.52 8.18
CA ASP A 173 -6.77 -23.85 7.88
C ASP A 173 -6.63 -22.41 7.36
N LYS A 174 -5.45 -21.82 7.50
CA LYS A 174 -5.14 -20.51 6.92
C LYS A 174 -4.86 -20.56 5.42
N LEU A 175 -4.60 -21.73 4.85
CA LEU A 175 -4.31 -21.85 3.42
C LEU A 175 -5.60 -21.89 2.59
N MET A 176 -5.69 -20.98 1.63
CA MET A 176 -6.71 -20.91 0.60
C MET A 176 -6.27 -21.74 -0.62
N PHE A 177 -7.18 -22.52 -1.17
CA PHE A 177 -6.97 -23.23 -2.44
C PHE A 177 -7.66 -22.44 -3.53
N LEU A 178 -6.89 -21.83 -4.42
CA LEU A 178 -7.40 -20.93 -5.44
C LEU A 178 -7.14 -21.50 -6.84
N GLU A 179 -7.98 -21.11 -7.78
CA GLU A 179 -7.70 -21.22 -9.20
C GLU A 179 -6.36 -20.56 -9.53
N TYR A 180 -5.53 -21.27 -10.28
CA TYR A 180 -4.26 -20.71 -10.76
C TYR A 180 -4.48 -19.87 -12.00
N LEU A 181 -4.23 -18.58 -11.90
CA LEU A 181 -4.22 -17.66 -13.03
C LEU A 181 -2.81 -17.65 -13.64
N ASP A 182 -2.66 -18.31 -14.79
CA ASP A 182 -1.35 -18.52 -15.41
C ASP A 182 -0.76 -17.20 -15.93
N HIS A 183 0.46 -16.88 -15.54
CA HIS A 183 1.20 -15.70 -16.02
C HIS A 183 1.48 -15.73 -17.55
N ASN A 184 1.33 -16.88 -18.21
CA ASN A 184 1.36 -16.94 -19.67
C ASN A 184 0.11 -16.29 -20.30
N GLU A 185 -1.03 -16.35 -19.62
CA GLU A 185 -2.32 -15.80 -20.06
C GLU A 185 -2.66 -14.46 -19.40
N TYR A 186 -2.18 -14.22 -18.18
CA TYR A 186 -2.47 -13.04 -17.39
C TYR A 186 -1.23 -12.18 -17.15
N GLU A 187 -1.45 -10.88 -17.05
CA GLU A 187 -0.48 -9.90 -16.60
C GLU A 187 -0.86 -9.38 -15.22
N GLU A 188 0.13 -9.29 -14.33
CA GLU A 188 -0.07 -8.75 -12.98
C GLU A 188 0.18 -7.25 -12.97
N PHE A 189 -0.79 -6.51 -12.43
CA PHE A 189 -0.74 -5.09 -12.21
C PHE A 189 -0.86 -4.75 -10.73
N THR A 190 -0.07 -3.77 -10.30
CA THR A 190 -0.30 -3.07 -9.06
C THR A 190 -0.84 -1.69 -9.40
N CYS A 191 -2.04 -1.36 -8.92
CA CYS A 191 -2.66 -0.07 -9.14
C CYS A 191 -2.55 0.78 -7.87
N ASP A 192 -1.97 1.98 -7.98
CA ASP A 192 -2.08 2.97 -6.91
C ASP A 192 -3.37 3.76 -7.10
N LEU A 193 -4.19 3.80 -6.06
CA LEU A 193 -5.49 4.43 -6.02
C LEU A 193 -5.46 5.57 -5.00
N TYR A 194 -6.02 6.73 -5.34
CA TYR A 194 -6.22 7.81 -4.39
C TYR A 194 -7.69 7.96 -4.06
N TYR A 195 -8.04 7.82 -2.79
CA TYR A 195 -9.37 8.11 -2.26
C TYR A 195 -9.30 9.35 -1.38
N ASP A 196 -10.23 10.29 -1.61
CA ASP A 196 -10.37 11.47 -0.78
C ASP A 196 -10.97 11.14 0.61
N LYS A 197 -11.10 12.16 1.47
CA LYS A 197 -11.72 12.03 2.79
C LYS A 197 -13.19 11.57 2.74
N ASN A 198 -13.87 11.75 1.59
CA ASN A 198 -15.25 11.35 1.35
C ASN A 198 -15.36 9.93 0.78
N ASN A 199 -14.25 9.20 0.72
CA ASN A 199 -14.18 7.83 0.21
C ASN A 199 -14.43 7.70 -1.32
N ILE A 200 -14.22 8.79 -2.06
CA ILE A 200 -14.39 8.86 -3.51
C ILE A 200 -13.05 8.69 -4.20
N LEU A 201 -13.01 7.81 -5.19
CA LEU A 201 -11.82 7.56 -6.01
C LEU A 201 -11.51 8.79 -6.89
N LYS A 202 -10.28 9.28 -6.80
CA LYS A 202 -9.81 10.47 -7.54
C LYS A 202 -8.74 10.16 -8.58
N CYS A 203 -8.01 9.05 -8.44
CA CYS A 203 -6.95 8.66 -9.36
C CYS A 203 -6.73 7.15 -9.36
N VAL A 204 -6.37 6.61 -10.51
CA VAL A 204 -5.94 5.21 -10.71
C VAL A 204 -4.68 5.21 -11.56
N VAL A 205 -3.61 4.59 -11.07
CA VAL A 205 -2.35 4.42 -11.83
C VAL A 205 -2.00 2.94 -11.90
N PRO A 206 -2.37 2.24 -12.99
CA PRO A 206 -1.94 0.87 -13.21
C PRO A 206 -0.44 0.82 -13.51
N ARG A 207 0.28 -0.02 -12.77
CA ARG A 207 1.70 -0.28 -12.96
C ARG A 207 1.89 -1.77 -13.25
N LYS A 208 2.35 -2.08 -14.46
CA LYS A 208 2.76 -3.44 -14.82
C LYS A 208 4.02 -3.81 -14.07
N ARG A 209 4.04 -4.98 -13.45
CA ARG A 209 5.20 -5.54 -12.76
C ARG A 209 6.07 -6.29 -13.78
N ILE A 210 7.22 -5.71 -14.15
CA ILE A 210 8.15 -6.33 -15.12
C ILE A 210 9.14 -7.23 -14.39
N GLU A 211 9.68 -6.75 -13.27
CA GLU A 211 10.64 -7.50 -12.45
C GLU A 211 10.40 -7.19 -10.96
N VAL A 212 10.44 -8.24 -10.15
CA VAL A 212 10.25 -8.16 -8.70
C VAL A 212 11.50 -8.67 -7.99
N ARG A 213 11.99 -7.94 -6.99
CA ARG A 213 13.08 -8.34 -6.09
C ARG A 213 12.61 -8.19 -4.64
N ASP A 214 12.73 -9.26 -3.85
CA ASP A 214 12.33 -9.28 -2.43
C ASP A 214 10.87 -8.84 -2.19
N GLY A 215 9.95 -9.21 -3.10
CA GLY A 215 8.53 -8.85 -3.01
C GLY A 215 8.20 -7.42 -3.45
N GLU A 216 9.20 -6.58 -3.76
CA GLU A 216 9.01 -5.23 -4.27
C GLU A 216 9.31 -5.12 -5.78
N VAL A 217 8.58 -4.25 -6.46
CA VAL A 217 8.82 -3.97 -7.89
C VAL A 217 10.21 -3.34 -8.06
N ASN A 218 11.07 -4.01 -8.84
CA ASN A 218 12.38 -3.52 -9.24
C ASN A 218 12.32 -2.80 -10.60
N LYS A 219 11.58 -3.38 -11.58
CA LYS A 219 11.24 -2.71 -12.84
C LYS A 219 9.74 -2.67 -13.00
N GLY A 220 9.19 -1.51 -13.26
CA GLY A 220 7.76 -1.28 -13.43
C GLY A 220 7.46 -0.27 -14.52
N LEU A 221 6.32 -0.41 -15.16
CA LEU A 221 5.87 0.43 -16.26
C LEU A 221 4.47 0.97 -15.94
N THR A 222 4.27 2.28 -16.02
CA THR A 222 2.90 2.83 -16.03
C THR A 222 2.21 2.46 -17.34
N LEU A 223 0.98 1.98 -17.26
CA LEU A 223 0.26 1.57 -18.46
C LEU A 223 -1.21 1.92 -18.35
N TYR A 224 -1.65 2.89 -19.18
CA TYR A 224 -3.07 3.18 -19.33
C TYR A 224 -3.74 2.04 -20.10
N ASN A 225 -4.67 1.36 -19.46
CA ASN A 225 -5.39 0.22 -20.03
C ASN A 225 -6.80 0.12 -19.43
N ASP A 226 -7.54 -0.96 -19.73
CA ASP A 226 -8.91 -1.19 -19.27
C ASP A 226 -9.07 -1.25 -17.74
N LEU A 227 -7.98 -1.37 -16.95
CA LEU A 227 -8.04 -1.29 -15.51
C LEU A 227 -8.51 0.08 -15.00
N VAL A 228 -8.19 1.17 -15.70
CA VAL A 228 -8.60 2.51 -15.28
C VAL A 228 -10.13 2.65 -15.32
N PRO A 229 -10.81 2.46 -16.48
CA PRO A 229 -12.27 2.53 -16.53
C PRO A 229 -12.93 1.42 -15.67
N TYR A 230 -12.38 0.22 -15.63
CA TYR A 230 -12.91 -0.89 -14.82
C TYR A 230 -12.91 -0.56 -13.32
N ILE A 231 -11.78 -0.07 -12.79
CA ILE A 231 -11.67 0.32 -11.37
C ILE A 231 -12.58 1.52 -11.09
N LYS A 232 -12.67 2.48 -12.00
CA LYS A 232 -13.58 3.63 -11.87
C LYS A 232 -15.04 3.20 -11.84
N GLU A 233 -15.46 2.20 -12.62
CA GLU A 233 -16.83 1.67 -12.64
C GLU A 233 -17.17 0.94 -11.33
N HIS A 234 -16.31 0.02 -10.89
CA HIS A 234 -16.62 -0.90 -9.81
C HIS A 234 -16.23 -0.39 -8.42
N LEU A 235 -15.20 0.45 -8.33
CA LEU A 235 -14.56 0.89 -7.08
C LEU A 235 -14.53 2.43 -6.93
N SER A 236 -15.42 3.16 -7.61
CA SER A 236 -15.50 4.64 -7.50
C SER A 236 -15.74 5.13 -6.09
N TYR A 237 -16.43 4.35 -5.27
CA TYR A 237 -16.69 4.60 -3.87
C TYR A 237 -16.43 3.34 -3.04
N ILE A 238 -15.57 3.48 -2.06
CA ILE A 238 -15.33 2.43 -1.06
C ILE A 238 -15.47 3.05 0.32
N GLU A 239 -16.48 2.63 1.06
CA GLU A 239 -16.72 3.11 2.43
C GLU A 239 -15.49 2.87 3.31
N GLY A 240 -15.01 3.94 3.95
CA GLY A 240 -13.85 3.92 4.82
C GLY A 240 -12.50 3.97 4.11
N ALA A 241 -12.42 3.91 2.77
CA ALA A 241 -11.17 4.07 2.04
C ALA A 241 -10.73 5.52 2.01
N ARG A 242 -9.47 5.81 2.39
CA ARG A 242 -8.90 7.16 2.42
C ARG A 242 -7.40 7.16 2.11
N GLY A 243 -6.94 8.18 1.39
CA GLY A 243 -5.53 8.36 1.02
C GLY A 243 -5.09 7.40 -0.09
N CYS A 244 -3.84 6.95 -0.01
CA CYS A 244 -3.27 6.02 -0.98
C CYS A 244 -3.63 4.57 -0.65
N LEU A 245 -4.22 3.86 -1.59
CA LEU A 245 -4.41 2.42 -1.56
C LEU A 245 -3.56 1.79 -2.67
N THR A 246 -2.98 0.63 -2.38
CA THR A 246 -2.26 -0.18 -3.37
C THR A 246 -3.06 -1.46 -3.62
N SER A 247 -3.70 -1.58 -4.78
CA SER A 247 -4.51 -2.74 -5.15
C SER A 247 -3.83 -3.56 -6.24
N GLN A 248 -3.97 -4.88 -6.19
CA GLN A 248 -3.39 -5.79 -7.18
C GLN A 248 -4.48 -6.45 -8.00
N PHE A 249 -4.22 -6.56 -9.31
CA PHE A 249 -5.12 -7.17 -10.28
C PHE A 249 -4.35 -8.07 -11.25
N PHE A 250 -4.99 -9.16 -11.65
CA PHE A 250 -4.64 -9.86 -12.89
C PHE A 250 -5.54 -9.39 -14.03
N LYS A 251 -4.93 -9.08 -15.17
CA LYS A 251 -5.64 -8.79 -16.43
C LYS A 251 -5.26 -9.83 -17.46
N HIS A 252 -6.24 -10.47 -18.06
CA HIS A 252 -5.98 -11.41 -19.16
C HIS A 252 -5.45 -10.68 -20.40
N LYS A 253 -4.47 -11.27 -21.10
CA LYS A 253 -3.75 -10.65 -22.22
C LYS A 253 -4.63 -10.46 -23.46
N ASN A 254 -5.59 -11.35 -23.69
CA ASN A 254 -6.34 -11.46 -24.93
C ASN A 254 -7.84 -11.20 -24.79
N ASN A 255 -8.34 -10.98 -23.58
CA ASN A 255 -9.73 -10.65 -23.31
C ASN A 255 -9.86 -9.64 -22.17
N ASN A 256 -11.07 -9.24 -21.82
CA ASN A 256 -11.33 -8.21 -20.82
C ASN A 256 -11.47 -8.78 -19.39
N ASN A 257 -11.08 -10.02 -19.13
CA ASN A 257 -11.17 -10.60 -17.80
C ASN A 257 -10.15 -9.94 -16.87
N ILE A 258 -10.65 -9.34 -15.79
CA ILE A 258 -9.89 -8.68 -14.75
C ILE A 258 -10.27 -9.30 -13.42
N TYR A 259 -9.29 -9.70 -12.63
CA TYR A 259 -9.46 -10.33 -11.33
C TYR A 259 -8.80 -9.49 -10.24
N GLY A 260 -9.55 -9.14 -9.19
CA GLY A 260 -9.01 -8.52 -7.98
C GLY A 260 -8.26 -9.55 -7.12
N ILE A 261 -7.11 -9.16 -6.59
CA ILE A 261 -6.25 -10.04 -5.80
C ILE A 261 -6.23 -9.62 -4.33
N GLU A 262 -5.89 -8.35 -4.09
CA GLU A 262 -5.80 -7.77 -2.75
C GLU A 262 -5.83 -6.24 -2.80
N ILE A 263 -6.14 -5.62 -1.66
CA ILE A 263 -6.00 -4.18 -1.41
C ILE A 263 -5.16 -4.00 -0.15
N ASN A 264 -4.13 -3.17 -0.26
CA ASN A 264 -3.32 -2.73 0.85
C ASN A 264 -3.55 -1.21 1.04
N PRO A 265 -4.27 -0.78 2.10
CA PRO A 265 -4.67 0.63 2.26
C PRO A 265 -3.53 1.51 2.78
N ARG A 266 -2.46 1.60 2.03
CA ARG A 266 -1.25 2.38 2.27
C ARG A 266 -0.42 2.52 1.00
N PHE A 267 0.64 3.35 1.05
CA PHE A 267 1.62 3.46 -0.03
C PHE A 267 2.35 2.13 -0.29
N GLY A 268 2.33 1.66 -1.52
CA GLY A 268 3.12 0.51 -1.98
C GLY A 268 4.59 0.85 -2.20
N GLY A 269 5.47 -0.17 -2.18
CA GLY A 269 6.90 0.02 -2.47
C GLY A 269 7.19 0.57 -3.88
N GLY A 270 6.31 0.28 -4.85
CA GLY A 270 6.41 0.78 -6.22
C GLY A 270 5.76 2.15 -6.48
N PHE A 271 5.12 2.79 -5.47
CA PHE A 271 4.47 4.08 -5.60
C PHE A 271 5.35 5.21 -6.19
N PRO A 272 6.68 5.23 -5.96
CA PRO A 272 7.53 6.26 -6.58
C PRO A 272 7.34 6.39 -8.09
N LEU A 273 7.03 5.30 -8.80
CA LEU A 273 6.73 5.36 -10.22
C LEU A 273 5.48 6.20 -10.50
N SER A 274 4.39 5.99 -9.76
CA SER A 274 3.15 6.77 -9.93
C SER A 274 3.37 8.26 -9.65
N TYR A 275 4.12 8.59 -8.60
CA TYR A 275 4.48 9.97 -8.27
C TYR A 275 5.32 10.63 -9.36
N LEU A 276 6.35 9.94 -9.85
CA LEU A 276 7.23 10.44 -10.90
C LEU A 276 6.52 10.55 -12.26
N ALA A 277 5.53 9.71 -12.50
CA ALA A 277 4.65 9.82 -13.66
C ALA A 277 3.70 11.03 -13.60
N GLY A 278 3.52 11.68 -12.44
CA GLY A 278 2.67 12.85 -12.31
C GLY A 278 1.46 12.68 -11.38
N ALA A 279 1.15 11.46 -10.93
CA ALA A 279 0.10 11.21 -9.94
C ALA A 279 0.57 11.64 -8.54
N ASN A 280 0.41 12.90 -8.23
CA ASN A 280 1.03 13.55 -7.08
C ASN A 280 0.19 13.41 -5.80
N PHE A 281 0.04 12.16 -5.31
CA PHE A 281 -0.69 11.87 -4.07
C PHE A 281 -0.12 12.61 -2.84
N PRO A 282 1.22 12.77 -2.66
CA PRO A 282 1.76 13.59 -1.58
C PRO A 282 1.22 15.02 -1.56
N LYS A 283 1.14 15.69 -2.72
CA LYS A 283 0.55 17.02 -2.84
C LYS A 283 -0.93 17.03 -2.45
N TRP A 284 -1.71 16.09 -2.98
CA TRP A 284 -3.15 15.99 -2.71
C TRP A 284 -3.43 15.73 -1.24
N ILE A 285 -2.68 14.82 -0.60
CA ILE A 285 -2.78 14.57 0.84
C ILE A 285 -2.50 15.85 1.64
N ILE A 286 -1.44 16.58 1.31
CA ILE A 286 -1.11 17.85 1.99
C ILE A 286 -2.24 18.86 1.80
N GLN A 287 -2.73 19.03 0.58
CA GLN A 287 -3.83 19.95 0.26
C GLN A 287 -5.10 19.59 1.01
N GLU A 288 -5.49 18.34 0.99
CA GLU A 288 -6.73 17.87 1.60
C GLU A 288 -6.69 17.87 3.13
N TYR A 289 -5.59 17.40 3.73
CA TYR A 289 -5.52 17.20 5.17
C TYR A 289 -5.04 18.45 5.94
N LEU A 290 -4.17 19.28 5.36
CA LEU A 290 -3.63 20.45 6.03
C LEU A 290 -4.32 21.77 5.62
N PHE A 291 -4.94 21.81 4.44
CA PHE A 291 -5.59 23.02 3.92
C PHE A 291 -7.08 22.85 3.64
N ASP A 292 -7.63 21.65 3.88
CA ASP A 292 -9.03 21.30 3.67
C ASP A 292 -9.53 21.60 2.23
N LEU A 293 -8.63 21.40 1.26
CA LEU A 293 -8.95 21.60 -0.15
C LEU A 293 -9.55 20.32 -0.74
N GLU A 294 -10.57 20.49 -1.57
CA GLU A 294 -11.15 19.39 -2.34
C GLU A 294 -10.18 18.93 -3.44
N ILE A 295 -10.12 17.60 -3.65
CA ILE A 295 -9.30 16.98 -4.68
C ILE A 295 -10.19 16.63 -5.87
N GLU A 296 -9.86 17.18 -7.03
CA GLU A 296 -10.54 16.86 -8.29
C GLU A 296 -10.17 15.46 -8.79
N GLU A 297 -10.99 14.90 -9.67
CA GLU A 297 -10.68 13.67 -10.39
C GLU A 297 -9.49 13.87 -11.36
N ASN A 298 -8.51 12.95 -11.29
CA ASN A 298 -7.25 13.04 -12.02
C ASN A 298 -6.83 11.68 -12.61
N PHE A 299 -7.65 11.11 -13.50
CA PHE A 299 -7.42 9.78 -14.05
C PHE A 299 -6.40 9.73 -15.18
N GLU A 300 -6.13 10.86 -15.85
CA GLU A 300 -5.27 10.94 -17.04
C GLU A 300 -4.07 11.89 -16.88
N ILE A 301 -3.81 12.37 -15.65
CA ILE A 301 -2.76 13.37 -15.40
C ILE A 301 -1.34 12.78 -15.43
N TRP A 302 -1.20 11.48 -15.33
CA TRP A 302 0.08 10.80 -15.23
C TRP A 302 0.60 10.29 -16.57
N GLU A 303 1.92 10.23 -16.72
CA GLU A 303 2.60 9.76 -17.92
C GLU A 303 2.39 8.27 -18.13
N ASN A 304 1.87 7.93 -19.32
CA ASN A 304 1.73 6.55 -19.78
C ASN A 304 3.06 6.05 -20.37
N ASN A 305 3.34 4.75 -20.21
CA ASN A 305 4.58 4.12 -20.69
C ASN A 305 5.87 4.65 -20.03
N LEU A 306 5.80 5.20 -18.84
CA LEU A 306 6.98 5.54 -18.07
C LEU A 306 7.58 4.28 -17.42
N LEU A 307 8.82 3.96 -17.78
CA LEU A 307 9.57 2.84 -17.21
C LEU A 307 10.40 3.31 -16.00
N MET A 308 10.18 2.69 -14.86
CA MET A 308 11.03 2.82 -13.69
C MET A 308 12.01 1.64 -13.62
N ILE A 309 13.28 1.94 -13.49
CA ILE A 309 14.34 0.99 -13.16
C ILE A 309 14.93 1.42 -11.81
N ARG A 310 14.79 0.57 -10.79
CA ARG A 310 15.39 0.82 -9.48
C ARG A 310 16.85 0.35 -9.48
N TYR A 311 17.68 1.09 -8.79
CA TYR A 311 19.05 0.75 -8.50
C TYR A 311 19.32 0.92 -7.00
N ASP A 312 20.39 0.30 -6.51
CA ASP A 312 20.80 0.44 -5.13
C ASP A 312 21.63 1.73 -4.98
N ASP A 313 21.44 2.43 -3.87
CA ASP A 313 22.16 3.65 -3.49
C ASP A 313 22.40 3.59 -1.98
N GLU A 314 23.57 4.04 -1.51
CA GLU A 314 24.06 3.82 -0.15
C GLU A 314 23.89 5.06 0.71
N ILE A 315 23.59 4.82 1.98
CA ILE A 315 23.68 5.80 3.06
C ILE A 315 24.69 5.28 4.06
N LEU A 316 25.72 6.06 4.32
CA LEU A 316 26.79 5.69 5.26
C LEU A 316 26.47 6.25 6.65
N VAL A 317 26.45 5.38 7.65
CA VAL A 317 26.27 5.73 9.06
C VAL A 317 27.59 5.48 9.79
N HIS A 318 28.23 6.55 10.25
CA HIS A 318 29.49 6.46 10.96
C HIS A 318 29.26 6.23 12.47
N GLY A 319 30.04 5.33 13.04
CA GLY A 319 30.00 5.05 14.50
C GLY A 319 28.77 4.20 14.92
N TYR A 320 28.14 3.50 13.99
CA TYR A 320 27.03 2.58 14.30
C TYR A 320 27.46 1.53 15.33
N GLN A 321 26.68 1.34 16.36
CA GLN A 321 26.88 0.32 17.40
C GLN A 321 25.73 -0.68 17.32
N SER A 322 26.03 -1.94 17.00
CA SER A 322 25.07 -3.05 16.92
C SER A 322 24.78 -3.68 18.29
#